data_c462763697ae4c89b835345067f4c4b2
#
_entry.id   c462763697ae4c89b835345067f4c4b2
#
_cell.length_a   1.000
_cell.length_b   1.000
_cell.length_c   1.000
_cell.angle_alpha   90.00
_cell.angle_beta   90.00
_cell.angle_gamma   90.00
#
_symmetry.space_group_name_H-M   'P 1'
#
loop_
_entity.id
_entity.type
_entity.pdbx_description
1 polymer ?
#
loop_
_entity_poly.entity_id
_entity_poly.type
_entity_poly.pdbx_seq_one_letter_code
_entity_poly.pdbx_strand_id
1 'polypeptide(L)'
;KAYRHNQPIHFHFNRKIKVGILGGSFNPAHEGHLHISFIAKKQLNLDEIWWLVTPQNRLKKDKISDTYFQRLKETKKLVSKYTFIKVLDYEYKFDLNYSYKSLFFLKNRSRTTKFVWIMGSDNIKIFPKWVRPNDIVKIFPIAVIERPSYSQNIFNSFGAKILGNRLMSKRRLTKQKTPCWLSLIHI
;
A
#
# COMPACT_ATOMS: atom_id res chain seq x y z
N LYS A 1 24.33 -22.68 -8.42
CA LYS A 1 23.22 -23.53 -7.94
C LYS A 1 21.93 -22.76 -8.20
N ALA A 2 21.15 -23.20 -9.21
CA ALA A 2 19.88 -22.62 -9.60
C ALA A 2 18.85 -22.84 -8.48
N TYR A 3 18.33 -21.78 -7.90
CA TYR A 3 17.15 -21.85 -7.02
C TYR A 3 15.94 -22.20 -7.89
N ARG A 4 15.51 -23.45 -7.84
CA ARG A 4 14.21 -23.88 -8.37
C ARG A 4 13.12 -23.27 -7.48
N HIS A 5 12.59 -22.12 -7.84
CA HIS A 5 11.32 -21.62 -7.34
C HIS A 5 10.20 -22.09 -8.27
N ASN A 6 9.94 -23.41 -8.29
CA ASN A 6 8.74 -23.98 -8.88
C ASN A 6 7.67 -24.13 -7.80
N GLN A 7 6.97 -23.06 -7.51
CA GLN A 7 5.56 -23.08 -7.12
C GLN A 7 4.94 -21.85 -7.77
N PRO A 8 4.02 -22.00 -8.73
CA PRO A 8 3.22 -20.89 -9.18
C PRO A 8 2.37 -20.47 -7.97
N ILE A 9 2.70 -19.35 -7.36
CA ILE A 9 1.78 -18.70 -6.44
C ILE A 9 0.61 -18.26 -7.33
N HIS A 10 -0.43 -19.09 -7.38
CA HIS A 10 -1.71 -18.73 -7.97
C HIS A 10 -2.29 -17.61 -7.09
N PHE A 11 -1.87 -16.37 -7.31
CA PHE A 11 -2.56 -15.22 -6.76
C PHE A 11 -3.92 -15.17 -7.45
N HIS A 12 -4.93 -15.68 -6.77
CA HIS A 12 -6.31 -15.46 -7.17
C HIS A 12 -6.68 -14.01 -6.89
N PHE A 13 -6.25 -13.11 -7.79
CA PHE A 13 -6.56 -11.68 -7.69
C PHE A 13 -8.06 -11.40 -7.82
N ASN A 14 -8.83 -12.35 -8.30
CA ASN A 14 -10.25 -12.16 -8.65
C ASN A 14 -11.17 -12.81 -7.59
N ARG A 15 -11.14 -12.29 -6.38
CA ARG A 15 -11.98 -12.73 -5.25
C ARG A 15 -12.94 -11.61 -4.83
N LYS A 16 -14.17 -11.96 -4.41
CA LYS A 16 -15.14 -10.98 -3.89
C LYS A 16 -14.78 -10.53 -2.46
N ILE A 17 -13.62 -9.93 -2.29
CA ILE A 17 -13.08 -9.45 -1.00
C ILE A 17 -12.66 -7.99 -1.10
N LYS A 18 -12.49 -7.37 0.08
CA LYS A 18 -11.92 -6.02 0.23
C LYS A 18 -10.47 -6.14 0.70
N VAL A 19 -9.56 -5.56 -0.03
CA VAL A 19 -8.12 -5.64 0.22
C VAL A 19 -7.52 -4.25 0.38
N GLY A 20 -6.80 -4.05 1.48
CA GLY A 20 -5.95 -2.90 1.64
C GLY A 20 -4.55 -3.17 1.09
N ILE A 21 -4.02 -2.27 0.29
CA ILE A 21 -2.67 -2.39 -0.27
C ILE A 21 -1.76 -1.41 0.44
N LEU A 22 -0.69 -1.90 1.06
CA LEU A 22 0.36 -1.11 1.69
C LEU A 22 1.68 -1.36 0.97
N GLY A 23 2.17 -0.37 0.24
CA GLY A 23 3.47 -0.44 -0.44
C GLY A 23 4.59 0.17 0.40
N GLY A 24 5.78 -0.39 0.31
CA GLY A 24 6.94 0.14 1.00
C GLY A 24 8.22 -0.63 0.73
N SER A 25 9.36 -0.01 1.08
CA SER A 25 10.66 -0.70 1.04
C SER A 25 10.80 -1.76 2.12
N PHE A 26 10.07 -1.60 3.24
CA PHE A 26 10.16 -2.47 4.43
C PHE A 26 11.62 -2.74 4.84
N ASN A 27 12.37 -1.67 5.04
CA ASN A 27 13.80 -1.70 5.37
C ASN A 27 14.11 -0.96 6.69
N PRO A 28 13.94 -1.65 7.85
CA PRO A 28 13.20 -2.89 8.05
C PRO A 28 11.68 -2.70 8.08
N ALA A 29 10.93 -3.80 7.96
CA ALA A 29 9.54 -3.83 8.38
C ALA A 29 9.45 -3.70 9.91
N HIS A 30 8.49 -2.93 10.43
CA HIS A 30 8.40 -2.64 11.86
C HIS A 30 6.95 -2.47 12.34
N GLU A 31 6.76 -2.34 13.66
CA GLU A 31 5.45 -2.21 14.31
C GLU A 31 4.58 -1.07 13.74
N GLY A 32 5.17 0.01 13.24
CA GLY A 32 4.42 1.08 12.58
C GLY A 32 3.68 0.62 11.32
N HIS A 33 4.21 -0.33 10.56
CA HIS A 33 3.52 -0.92 9.40
C HIS A 33 2.36 -1.83 9.85
N LEU A 34 2.57 -2.59 10.93
CA LEU A 34 1.51 -3.40 11.55
C LEU A 34 0.39 -2.51 12.06
N HIS A 35 0.72 -1.44 12.77
CA HIS A 35 -0.24 -0.49 13.32
C HIS A 35 -1.14 0.11 12.22
N ILE A 36 -0.55 0.61 11.14
CA ILE A 36 -1.29 1.09 9.96
C ILE A 36 -2.22 0.02 9.42
N SER A 37 -1.74 -1.22 9.32
CA SER A 37 -2.51 -2.36 8.81
C SER A 37 -3.71 -2.69 9.70
N PHE A 38 -3.54 -2.70 11.01
CA PHE A 38 -4.63 -2.95 11.96
C PHE A 38 -5.69 -1.87 11.93
N ILE A 39 -5.30 -0.59 11.90
CA ILE A 39 -6.23 0.53 11.79
C ILE A 39 -7.04 0.41 10.51
N ALA A 40 -6.38 0.24 9.36
CA ALA A 40 -7.05 0.12 8.07
C ALA A 40 -8.00 -1.07 8.05
N LYS A 41 -7.55 -2.26 8.48
CA LYS A 41 -8.37 -3.46 8.53
C LYS A 41 -9.64 -3.25 9.35
N LYS A 42 -9.49 -2.76 10.59
CA LYS A 42 -10.62 -2.55 11.51
C LYS A 42 -11.56 -1.46 11.03
N GLN A 43 -11.02 -0.30 10.65
CA GLN A 43 -11.85 0.85 10.35
C GLN A 43 -12.55 0.78 8.99
N LEU A 44 -11.98 0.09 8.00
CA LEU A 44 -12.54 -0.07 6.66
C LEU A 44 -13.21 -1.43 6.46
N ASN A 45 -13.21 -2.29 7.48
CA ASN A 45 -13.73 -3.66 7.40
C ASN A 45 -13.14 -4.41 6.19
N LEU A 46 -11.80 -4.43 6.11
CA LEU A 46 -11.07 -5.13 5.05
C LEU A 46 -10.92 -6.61 5.40
N ASP A 47 -10.94 -7.46 4.38
CA ASP A 47 -10.73 -8.90 4.56
C ASP A 47 -9.24 -9.23 4.70
N GLU A 48 -8.40 -8.59 3.88
CA GLU A 48 -6.96 -8.80 3.85
C GLU A 48 -6.22 -7.46 3.72
N ILE A 49 -4.95 -7.45 4.15
CA ILE A 49 -3.98 -6.39 3.88
C ILE A 49 -2.82 -6.99 3.09
N TRP A 50 -2.51 -6.44 1.94
CA TRP A 50 -1.40 -6.89 1.11
C TRP A 50 -0.22 -5.92 1.23
N TRP A 51 0.90 -6.42 1.72
CA TRP A 51 2.15 -5.69 1.80
C TRP A 51 2.96 -5.91 0.53
N LEU A 52 3.16 -4.85 -0.25
CA LEU A 52 3.95 -4.89 -1.47
C LEU A 52 5.38 -4.46 -1.14
N VAL A 53 6.31 -5.43 -1.12
CA VAL A 53 7.72 -5.15 -0.87
C VAL A 53 8.36 -4.65 -2.16
N THR A 54 8.71 -3.37 -2.19
CA THR A 54 9.32 -2.72 -3.36
C THR A 54 10.77 -3.18 -3.51
N PRO A 55 11.20 -3.65 -4.70
CA PRO A 55 12.56 -4.08 -4.95
C PRO A 55 13.58 -3.00 -4.67
N GLN A 56 13.30 -1.75 -5.11
CA GLN A 56 14.16 -0.59 -4.89
C GLN A 56 13.32 0.68 -4.72
N ASN A 57 13.59 1.43 -3.64
CA ASN A 57 13.02 2.77 -3.50
C ASN A 57 13.98 3.80 -4.13
N ARG A 58 13.66 4.26 -5.35
CA ARG A 58 14.48 5.21 -6.09
C ARG A 58 14.51 6.62 -5.49
N LEU A 59 13.59 6.93 -4.57
CA LEU A 59 13.55 8.22 -3.86
C LEU A 59 14.46 8.26 -2.63
N LYS A 60 14.89 7.09 -2.13
CA LYS A 60 15.85 6.97 -1.04
C LYS A 60 17.23 6.78 -1.63
N LYS A 61 18.07 7.80 -1.55
CA LYS A 61 19.50 7.75 -1.95
C LYS A 61 20.38 7.00 -0.96
N ASP A 62 19.85 6.67 0.22
CA ASP A 62 20.60 6.00 1.26
C ASP A 62 20.93 4.57 0.86
N LYS A 63 22.16 4.15 1.18
CA LYS A 63 22.68 2.81 0.92
C LYS A 63 21.68 1.79 1.44
N ILE A 64 21.09 1.03 0.54
CA ILE A 64 20.24 -0.11 0.89
C ILE A 64 21.18 -1.14 1.52
N SER A 65 21.18 -1.22 2.86
CA SER A 65 22.03 -2.14 3.61
C SER A 65 21.66 -3.61 3.34
N ASP A 66 20.41 -3.85 3.02
CA ASP A 66 19.86 -5.20 2.89
C ASP A 66 19.41 -5.52 1.46
N THR A 67 19.66 -6.76 1.06
CA THR A 67 19.16 -7.27 -0.23
C THR A 67 17.64 -7.34 -0.20
N TYR A 68 17.01 -7.21 -1.36
CA TYR A 68 15.57 -7.36 -1.51
C TYR A 68 15.04 -8.65 -0.86
N PHE A 69 15.73 -9.77 -1.08
CA PHE A 69 15.29 -11.07 -0.55
C PHE A 69 15.39 -11.17 0.97
N GLN A 70 16.37 -10.50 1.58
CA GLN A 70 16.48 -10.42 3.03
C GLN A 70 15.31 -9.63 3.61
N ARG A 71 15.01 -8.44 3.09
CA ARG A 71 13.87 -7.62 3.50
C ARG A 71 12.54 -8.38 3.35
N LEU A 72 12.36 -9.09 2.24
CA LEU A 72 11.18 -9.91 1.98
C LEU A 72 11.03 -11.03 3.03
N LYS A 73 12.13 -11.73 3.35
CA LYS A 73 12.17 -12.80 4.38
C LYS A 73 11.82 -12.26 5.76
N GLU A 74 12.42 -11.15 6.16
CA GLU A 74 12.17 -10.52 7.47
C GLU A 74 10.74 -9.98 7.56
N THR A 75 10.25 -9.36 6.51
CA THR A 75 8.85 -8.90 6.44
C THR A 75 7.87 -10.06 6.60
N LYS A 76 8.09 -11.19 5.92
CA LYS A 76 7.27 -12.40 6.08
C LYS A 76 7.33 -12.96 7.50
N LYS A 77 8.51 -12.96 8.12
CA LYS A 77 8.69 -13.42 9.51
C LYS A 77 7.90 -12.52 10.49
N LEU A 78 7.98 -11.20 10.33
CA LEU A 78 7.27 -10.25 11.20
C LEU A 78 5.74 -10.48 11.18
N VAL A 79 5.17 -10.74 10.01
CA VAL A 79 3.72 -10.89 9.86
C VAL A 79 3.21 -12.33 9.98
N SER A 80 4.07 -13.29 10.24
CA SER A 80 3.75 -14.75 10.19
C SER A 80 2.57 -15.15 11.08
N LYS A 81 2.37 -14.46 12.20
CA LYS A 81 1.25 -14.69 13.13
C LYS A 81 -0.07 -14.00 12.71
N TYR A 82 -0.05 -13.15 11.68
CA TYR A 82 -1.22 -12.39 11.24
C TYR A 82 -1.77 -12.91 9.92
N THR A 83 -2.76 -13.79 9.97
CA THR A 83 -3.30 -14.50 8.80
C THR A 83 -3.91 -13.57 7.75
N PHE A 84 -4.37 -12.39 8.17
CA PHE A 84 -4.97 -11.39 7.27
C PHE A 84 -3.93 -10.53 6.51
N ILE A 85 -2.64 -10.58 6.88
CA ILE A 85 -1.58 -9.87 6.17
C ILE A 85 -0.89 -10.82 5.20
N LYS A 86 -0.83 -10.44 3.93
CA LYS A 86 -0.15 -11.17 2.86
C LYS A 86 1.01 -10.35 2.35
N VAL A 87 2.22 -10.91 2.40
CA VAL A 87 3.42 -10.26 1.86
C VAL A 87 3.62 -10.72 0.42
N LEU A 88 3.62 -9.77 -0.51
CA LEU A 88 3.66 -10.03 -1.94
C LEU A 88 4.97 -9.55 -2.56
N ASP A 89 5.49 -10.34 -3.48
CA ASP A 89 6.74 -10.12 -4.20
C ASP A 89 6.54 -9.89 -5.72
N TYR A 90 5.30 -9.62 -6.13
CA TYR A 90 5.00 -9.51 -7.55
C TYR A 90 5.67 -8.29 -8.21
N GLU A 91 5.98 -7.23 -7.47
CA GLU A 91 6.75 -6.10 -8.02
C GLU A 91 8.12 -6.54 -8.54
N TYR A 92 8.79 -7.42 -7.80
CA TYR A 92 10.04 -8.03 -8.27
C TYR A 92 9.82 -8.98 -9.45
N LYS A 93 8.81 -9.86 -9.36
CA LYS A 93 8.53 -10.87 -10.39
C LYS A 93 8.15 -10.29 -11.74
N PHE A 94 7.46 -9.15 -11.76
CA PHE A 94 6.96 -8.50 -12.97
C PHE A 94 7.66 -7.18 -13.31
N ASP A 95 8.82 -6.91 -12.68
CA ASP A 95 9.61 -5.68 -12.87
C ASP A 95 8.79 -4.39 -12.74
N LEU A 96 7.96 -4.33 -11.69
CA LEU A 96 7.09 -3.20 -11.41
C LEU A 96 7.80 -2.20 -10.51
N ASN A 97 8.59 -1.32 -11.09
CA ASN A 97 9.50 -0.42 -10.37
C ASN A 97 8.83 0.81 -9.73
N TYR A 98 7.53 1.04 -9.97
CA TYR A 98 6.81 2.21 -9.49
C TYR A 98 5.40 1.84 -9.00
N SER A 99 4.93 2.52 -7.95
CA SER A 99 3.59 2.29 -7.38
C SER A 99 2.47 2.37 -8.44
N TYR A 100 2.57 3.32 -9.39
CA TYR A 100 1.64 3.40 -10.50
C TYR A 100 1.52 2.08 -11.27
N LYS A 101 2.65 1.49 -11.66
CA LYS A 101 2.67 0.21 -12.40
C LYS A 101 2.08 -0.93 -11.58
N SER A 102 2.43 -0.99 -10.28
CA SER A 102 1.95 -2.02 -9.37
C SER A 102 0.43 -1.97 -9.18
N LEU A 103 -0.12 -0.77 -8.96
CA LEU A 103 -1.55 -0.58 -8.79
C LEU A 103 -2.32 -0.83 -10.09
N PHE A 104 -1.80 -0.37 -11.21
CA PHE A 104 -2.39 -0.60 -12.53
C PHE A 104 -2.41 -2.09 -12.91
N PHE A 105 -1.33 -2.81 -12.58
CA PHE A 105 -1.26 -4.27 -12.75
C PHE A 105 -2.38 -4.98 -11.97
N LEU A 106 -2.60 -4.62 -10.71
CA LEU A 106 -3.68 -5.19 -9.90
C LEU A 106 -5.06 -4.86 -10.46
N LYS A 107 -5.28 -3.62 -10.87
CA LYS A 107 -6.55 -3.18 -11.48
C LYS A 107 -6.93 -4.02 -12.69
N ASN A 108 -5.95 -4.34 -13.55
CA ASN A 108 -6.21 -5.10 -14.77
C ASN A 108 -6.40 -6.60 -14.52
N ARG A 109 -5.89 -7.13 -13.40
CA ARG A 109 -5.97 -8.55 -13.08
C ARG A 109 -7.10 -8.93 -12.13
N SER A 110 -7.76 -7.95 -11.54
CA SER A 110 -8.87 -8.23 -10.63
C SER A 110 -10.09 -7.35 -10.93
N ARG A 111 -11.17 -7.99 -11.30
CA ARG A 111 -12.46 -7.32 -11.56
C ARG A 111 -13.40 -7.33 -10.36
N THR A 112 -13.22 -8.27 -9.43
CA THR A 112 -14.16 -8.50 -8.31
C THR A 112 -13.62 -8.07 -6.96
N THR A 113 -12.27 -8.03 -6.78
CA THR A 113 -11.64 -7.56 -5.55
C THR A 113 -11.74 -6.04 -5.44
N LYS A 114 -12.19 -5.55 -4.31
CA LYS A 114 -12.24 -4.12 -4.02
C LYS A 114 -10.96 -3.70 -3.31
N PHE A 115 -10.14 -2.92 -3.98
CA PHE A 115 -8.88 -2.44 -3.43
C PHE A 115 -9.01 -1.05 -2.82
N VAL A 116 -8.23 -0.82 -1.75
CA VAL A 116 -7.95 0.49 -1.16
C VAL A 116 -6.44 0.64 -1.03
N TRP A 117 -5.88 1.72 -1.56
CA TRP A 117 -4.48 2.06 -1.36
C TRP A 117 -4.29 2.70 0.02
N ILE A 118 -3.40 2.13 0.84
CA ILE A 118 -3.12 2.58 2.19
C ILE A 118 -1.78 3.30 2.22
N MET A 119 -1.73 4.49 2.84
CA MET A 119 -0.49 5.21 3.08
C MET A 119 -0.51 5.89 4.46
N GLY A 120 0.67 6.07 5.06
CA GLY A 120 0.82 6.94 6.23
C GLY A 120 0.75 8.42 5.82
N SER A 121 0.34 9.27 6.74
CA SER A 121 0.24 10.73 6.51
C SER A 121 1.57 11.39 6.15
N ASP A 122 2.70 10.82 6.57
CA ASP A 122 4.05 11.23 6.19
C ASP A 122 4.30 11.18 4.68
N ASN A 123 3.64 10.27 3.97
CA ASN A 123 3.78 10.14 2.53
C ASN A 123 3.10 11.26 1.73
N ILE A 124 2.13 11.97 2.31
CA ILE A 124 1.43 13.06 1.62
C ILE A 124 2.41 14.15 1.15
N LYS A 125 3.43 14.47 1.96
CA LYS A 125 4.44 15.51 1.62
C LYS A 125 5.29 15.11 0.41
N ILE A 126 5.60 13.83 0.29
CA ILE A 126 6.45 13.32 -0.80
C ILE A 126 5.66 12.81 -1.99
N PHE A 127 4.35 12.62 -1.84
CA PHE A 127 3.47 12.09 -2.88
C PHE A 127 3.57 12.85 -4.23
N PRO A 128 3.68 14.20 -4.26
CA PRO A 128 3.86 14.94 -5.51
C PRO A 128 5.14 14.56 -6.29
N LYS A 129 6.15 14.00 -5.61
CA LYS A 129 7.41 13.54 -6.22
C LYS A 129 7.34 12.11 -6.77
N TRP A 130 6.24 11.41 -6.54
CA TRP A 130 6.06 10.07 -7.06
C TRP A 130 5.85 10.08 -8.58
N VAL A 131 6.16 8.98 -9.23
CA VAL A 131 5.94 8.85 -10.68
C VAL A 131 4.45 8.76 -10.96
N ARG A 132 3.93 9.71 -11.75
CA ARG A 132 2.52 9.79 -12.18
C ARG A 132 1.52 9.86 -11.01
N PRO A 133 1.68 10.78 -10.05
CA PRO A 133 0.82 10.82 -8.86
C PRO A 133 -0.65 11.06 -9.23
N ASN A 134 -0.93 11.89 -10.25
CA ASN A 134 -2.28 12.15 -10.74
C ASN A 134 -2.97 10.92 -11.37
N ASP A 135 -2.20 9.95 -11.83
CA ASP A 135 -2.77 8.69 -12.35
C ASP A 135 -2.96 7.67 -11.24
N ILE A 136 -2.06 7.63 -10.24
CA ILE A 136 -2.19 6.78 -9.05
C ILE A 136 -3.55 7.00 -8.38
N VAL A 137 -3.93 8.25 -8.17
CA VAL A 137 -5.17 8.61 -7.45
C VAL A 137 -6.45 8.19 -8.20
N LYS A 138 -6.36 7.92 -9.49
CA LYS A 138 -7.48 7.46 -10.32
C LYS A 138 -7.65 5.93 -10.31
N ILE A 139 -6.67 5.19 -9.77
CA ILE A 139 -6.68 3.73 -9.82
C ILE A 139 -7.57 3.16 -8.72
N PHE A 140 -7.30 3.52 -7.46
CA PHE A 140 -8.01 3.05 -6.28
C PHE A 140 -8.28 4.19 -5.30
N PRO A 141 -9.36 4.07 -4.48
CA PRO A 141 -9.55 4.97 -3.35
C PRO A 141 -8.37 4.87 -2.37
N ILE A 142 -8.06 5.97 -1.69
CA ILE A 142 -6.90 6.08 -0.81
C ILE A 142 -7.34 6.22 0.64
N ALA A 143 -6.75 5.43 1.53
CA ALA A 143 -6.86 5.60 2.98
C ALA A 143 -5.54 6.14 3.53
N VAL A 144 -5.58 7.31 4.12
CA VAL A 144 -4.45 7.94 4.78
C VAL A 144 -4.55 7.68 6.28
N ILE A 145 -3.57 7.01 6.86
CA ILE A 145 -3.51 6.74 8.30
C ILE A 145 -2.69 7.83 8.97
N GLU A 146 -3.32 8.56 9.88
CA GLU A 146 -2.64 9.61 10.62
C GLU A 146 -1.64 9.03 11.62
N ARG A 147 -0.47 9.65 11.70
CA ARG A 147 0.54 9.36 12.73
C ARG A 147 0.54 10.48 13.75
N PRO A 148 0.67 10.18 15.07
CA PRO A 148 0.55 11.18 16.14
C PRO A 148 1.46 12.40 16.03
N SER A 149 2.59 12.28 15.35
CA SER A 149 3.60 13.34 15.19
C SER A 149 3.40 14.26 13.98
N TYR A 150 2.35 14.04 13.17
CA TYR A 150 2.12 14.86 11.97
C TYR A 150 0.97 15.83 12.18
N SER A 151 1.26 17.14 11.98
CA SER A 151 0.30 18.23 12.18
C SER A 151 -0.84 18.22 11.15
N GLN A 152 -2.00 18.77 11.55
CA GLN A 152 -3.19 18.90 10.69
C GLN A 152 -2.94 19.67 9.38
N ASN A 153 -1.90 20.52 9.31
CA ASN A 153 -1.56 21.31 8.12
C ASN A 153 -1.18 20.45 6.89
N ILE A 154 -0.86 19.18 7.09
CA ILE A 154 -0.57 18.25 5.99
C ILE A 154 -1.77 18.07 5.04
N PHE A 155 -2.99 18.11 5.57
CA PHE A 155 -4.21 17.89 4.77
C PHE A 155 -4.56 19.06 3.86
N ASN A 156 -3.95 20.23 4.08
CA ASN A 156 -4.06 21.42 3.21
C ASN A 156 -2.89 21.54 2.24
N SER A 157 -1.95 20.58 2.24
CA SER A 157 -0.77 20.61 1.40
C SER A 157 -1.09 20.32 -0.08
N PHE A 158 -0.13 20.64 -0.95
CA PHE A 158 -0.23 20.30 -2.38
C PHE A 158 -0.41 18.80 -2.61
N GLY A 159 0.26 17.95 -1.82
CA GLY A 159 0.08 16.49 -1.89
C GLY A 159 -1.37 16.07 -1.59
N ALA A 160 -2.00 16.67 -0.59
CA ALA A 160 -3.40 16.39 -0.28
C ALA A 160 -4.36 16.84 -1.39
N LYS A 161 -4.06 17.95 -2.07
CA LYS A 161 -4.85 18.41 -3.24
C LYS A 161 -4.81 17.40 -4.38
N ILE A 162 -3.66 16.77 -4.62
CA ILE A 162 -3.52 15.72 -5.65
C ILE A 162 -4.37 14.49 -5.31
N LEU A 163 -4.55 14.15 -4.03
CA LEU A 163 -5.36 12.99 -3.61
C LEU A 163 -6.83 13.09 -4.03
N GLY A 164 -7.31 14.29 -4.34
CA GLY A 164 -8.67 14.53 -4.83
C GLY A 164 -9.68 14.75 -3.70
N ASN A 165 -10.90 14.25 -3.88
CA ASN A 165 -12.00 14.51 -2.96
C ASN A 165 -11.81 13.80 -1.61
N ARG A 166 -11.72 14.60 -0.52
CA ARG A 166 -11.68 14.07 0.84
C ARG A 166 -13.08 13.64 1.29
N LEU A 167 -13.19 12.38 1.69
CA LEU A 167 -14.44 11.83 2.22
C LEU A 167 -14.50 11.98 3.73
N MET A 168 -15.71 12.26 4.23
CA MET A 168 -15.98 12.37 5.67
C MET A 168 -16.54 11.08 6.26
N SER A 169 -16.84 10.08 5.44
CA SER A 169 -17.45 8.82 5.87
C SER A 169 -16.72 7.60 5.32
N LYS A 170 -16.30 6.71 6.22
CA LYS A 170 -15.65 5.43 5.92
C LYS A 170 -16.50 4.50 5.04
N ARG A 171 -17.83 4.52 5.24
CA ARG A 171 -18.78 3.64 4.54
C ARG A 171 -18.80 3.87 3.03
N ARG A 172 -18.37 5.04 2.57
CA ARG A 172 -18.42 5.43 1.15
C ARG A 172 -17.12 5.17 0.40
N LEU A 173 -15.99 4.91 1.08
CA LEU A 173 -14.67 4.86 0.43
C LEU A 173 -14.63 3.88 -0.75
N THR A 174 -15.10 2.64 -0.58
CA THR A 174 -15.05 1.62 -1.63
C THR A 174 -16.17 1.72 -2.67
N LYS A 175 -17.11 2.67 -2.50
CA LYS A 175 -18.26 2.89 -3.39
C LYS A 175 -18.13 4.17 -4.20
N GLN A 176 -17.20 5.05 -3.86
CA GLN A 176 -17.02 6.34 -4.54
C GLN A 176 -16.17 6.20 -5.80
N LYS A 177 -16.41 7.11 -6.75
CA LYS A 177 -15.55 7.25 -7.92
C LYS A 177 -14.21 7.87 -7.50
N THR A 178 -13.11 7.36 -8.04
CA THR A 178 -11.78 7.94 -7.87
C THR A 178 -11.64 9.19 -8.77
N PRO A 179 -10.85 10.19 -8.38
CA PRO A 179 -10.01 10.24 -7.18
C PRO A 179 -10.78 10.58 -5.91
N CYS A 180 -10.59 9.81 -4.87
CA CYS A 180 -11.12 10.09 -3.53
C CYS A 180 -10.23 9.51 -2.44
N TRP A 181 -10.23 10.12 -1.28
CA TRP A 181 -9.45 9.67 -0.14
C TRP A 181 -10.15 9.92 1.19
N LEU A 182 -9.70 9.22 2.21
CA LEU A 182 -10.20 9.30 3.57
C LEU A 182 -9.03 9.34 4.55
N SER A 183 -9.10 10.24 5.55
CA SER A 183 -8.19 10.21 6.69
C SER A 183 -8.74 9.33 7.79
N LEU A 184 -7.89 8.44 8.31
CA LEU A 184 -8.18 7.57 9.44
C LEU A 184 -7.30 7.97 10.61
N ILE A 185 -7.94 8.31 11.72
CA ILE A 185 -7.29 8.71 12.96
C ILE A 185 -7.14 7.47 13.85
N HIS A 186 -6.05 7.43 14.60
CA HIS A 186 -5.90 6.49 15.71
C HIS A 186 -6.93 6.86 16.78
N ILE A 187 -7.89 5.97 17.04
CA ILE A 187 -8.83 6.05 18.15
C ILE A 187 -8.34 5.13 19.24
#